data_e215800b2e4dea9bac88ce4593353d52
#
_entry.id   e215800b2e4dea9bac88ce4593353d52
#
_cell.length_a   1.000
_cell.length_b   1.000
_cell.length_c   1.000
_cell.angle_alpha   90.00
_cell.angle_beta   90.00
_cell.angle_gamma   90.00
#
_symmetry.space_group_name_H-M   'P 1'
#
loop_
_entity.id
_entity.type
_entity.pdbx_description
1 polymer ?
#
loop_
_entity_poly.entity_id
_entity_poly.type
_entity_poly.pdbx_seq_one_letter_code
_entity_poly.pdbx_strand_id
1 'polypeptide(L)'
;MGLFEPVWKTSDYMKDEKAIKAVKKITDNNKLYEICMTAPLPQVRKAAVNQINDQRLLLDIAAKSDMRSVSELACERIRDPQILNEVMLHGKKGVPFDELIKKINDEQTILYIAHCADDNEARRSAVHALKKPNQLLEFAFSQDYGIRKTARQLFSSYFIVPGPFRLKNYSITDEQLAKYIDSLIVEEYEGASLSLPSDINEEELQRVYQNAKLENLRAKAFVRLCGRVDHEKLLEY
;
A
#
# COMPACT_ATOMS: atom_id res chain seq x y z
N MET A 1 -47.40 14.17 -19.68
CA MET A 1 -46.52 14.67 -18.60
C MET A 1 -45.12 14.66 -19.16
N GLY A 2 -44.58 15.81 -19.50
CA GLY A 2 -43.20 15.94 -19.98
C GLY A 2 -42.25 15.58 -18.83
N LEU A 3 -41.49 14.54 -19.00
CA LEU A 3 -40.40 14.16 -18.12
C LEU A 3 -39.32 15.24 -18.21
N PHE A 4 -39.40 16.29 -17.39
CA PHE A 4 -38.27 17.20 -17.19
C PHE A 4 -37.16 16.37 -16.55
N GLU A 5 -36.10 16.11 -17.31
CA GLU A 5 -34.92 15.48 -16.74
C GLU A 5 -34.40 16.32 -15.58
N PRO A 6 -34.02 15.70 -14.45
CA PRO A 6 -33.44 16.42 -13.32
C PRO A 6 -32.19 17.21 -13.75
N VAL A 7 -32.07 18.44 -13.27
CA VAL A 7 -30.96 19.36 -13.63
C VAL A 7 -29.58 18.74 -13.39
N TRP A 8 -29.44 17.82 -12.44
CA TRP A 8 -28.18 17.15 -12.14
C TRP A 8 -27.79 16.06 -13.17
N LYS A 9 -28.68 15.66 -14.09
CA LYS A 9 -28.38 14.76 -15.22
C LYS A 9 -27.71 15.45 -16.41
N THR A 10 -27.48 16.76 -16.32
CA THR A 10 -26.83 17.50 -17.40
C THR A 10 -25.41 17.01 -17.64
N SER A 11 -25.03 16.87 -18.93
CA SER A 11 -23.65 16.71 -19.39
C SER A 11 -23.01 18.03 -19.83
N ASP A 12 -23.77 19.12 -19.82
CA ASP A 12 -23.33 20.45 -20.22
C ASP A 12 -22.59 21.15 -19.06
N TYR A 13 -21.29 21.32 -19.20
CA TYR A 13 -20.43 21.99 -18.22
C TYR A 13 -20.84 23.45 -17.95
N MET A 14 -21.50 24.11 -18.88
CA MET A 14 -22.01 25.48 -18.67
C MET A 14 -23.19 25.53 -17.69
N LYS A 15 -23.76 24.37 -17.36
CA LYS A 15 -24.89 24.24 -16.42
C LYS A 15 -24.46 23.58 -15.08
N ASP A 16 -23.18 23.32 -14.89
CA ASP A 16 -22.69 22.61 -13.71
C ASP A 16 -23.01 23.34 -12.39
N GLU A 17 -22.84 24.68 -12.35
CA GLU A 17 -23.19 25.48 -11.16
C GLU A 17 -24.66 25.34 -10.78
N LYS A 18 -25.57 25.34 -11.77
CA LYS A 18 -27.00 25.17 -11.52
C LYS A 18 -27.30 23.76 -10.99
N ALA A 19 -26.64 22.75 -11.55
CA ALA A 19 -26.75 21.37 -11.11
C ALA A 19 -26.22 21.19 -9.68
N ILE A 20 -25.05 21.75 -9.37
CA ILE A 20 -24.45 21.74 -8.02
C ILE A 20 -25.35 22.44 -7.01
N LYS A 21 -25.89 23.60 -7.35
CA LYS A 21 -26.85 24.34 -6.47
C LYS A 21 -28.11 23.52 -6.20
N ALA A 22 -28.59 22.74 -7.18
CA ALA A 22 -29.72 21.84 -7.00
C ALA A 22 -29.40 20.68 -6.07
N VAL A 23 -28.24 20.05 -6.24
CA VAL A 23 -27.75 18.93 -5.40
C VAL A 23 -27.59 19.37 -3.95
N LYS A 24 -27.05 20.57 -3.69
CA LYS A 24 -26.86 21.10 -2.33
C LYS A 24 -28.17 21.27 -1.52
N LYS A 25 -29.32 21.19 -2.17
CA LYS A 25 -30.65 21.25 -1.52
C LYS A 25 -31.23 19.89 -1.19
N ILE A 26 -30.57 18.82 -1.64
CA ILE A 26 -31.02 17.44 -1.43
C ILE A 26 -30.49 16.96 -0.08
N THR A 27 -31.39 16.44 0.75
CA THR A 27 -31.06 15.87 2.06
C THR A 27 -31.25 14.36 2.12
N ASP A 28 -31.90 13.78 1.12
CA ASP A 28 -32.12 12.33 1.03
C ASP A 28 -30.82 11.64 0.60
N ASN A 29 -30.28 10.81 1.48
CA ASN A 29 -29.05 10.05 1.25
C ASN A 29 -29.15 9.10 0.06
N ASN A 30 -30.29 8.44 -0.19
CA ASN A 30 -30.49 7.55 -1.32
C ASN A 30 -30.45 8.30 -2.65
N LYS A 31 -31.05 9.48 -2.67
CA LYS A 31 -31.00 10.35 -3.85
C LYS A 31 -29.61 10.90 -4.11
N LEU A 32 -28.91 11.31 -3.06
CA LEU A 32 -27.51 11.74 -3.15
C LEU A 32 -26.62 10.60 -3.65
N TYR A 33 -26.83 9.38 -3.17
CA TYR A 33 -26.12 8.20 -3.64
C TYR A 33 -26.37 7.94 -5.14
N GLU A 34 -27.63 8.00 -5.60
CA GLU A 34 -27.95 7.88 -7.03
C GLU A 34 -27.17 8.90 -7.87
N ILE A 35 -27.12 10.16 -7.42
CA ILE A 35 -26.38 11.24 -8.09
C ILE A 35 -24.88 10.95 -8.11
N CYS A 36 -24.30 10.50 -7.01
CA CYS A 36 -22.90 10.12 -6.95
C CYS A 36 -22.53 9.06 -7.98
N MET A 37 -23.43 8.12 -8.23
CA MET A 37 -23.18 6.98 -9.12
C MET A 37 -23.50 7.27 -10.58
N THR A 38 -24.44 8.18 -10.86
CA THR A 38 -25.02 8.30 -12.21
C THR A 38 -24.92 9.68 -12.86
N ALA A 39 -24.63 10.76 -12.11
CA ALA A 39 -24.50 12.08 -12.71
C ALA A 39 -23.33 12.13 -13.70
N PRO A 40 -23.49 12.71 -14.91
CA PRO A 40 -22.45 12.74 -15.92
C PRO A 40 -21.22 13.58 -15.51
N LEU A 41 -21.42 14.66 -14.77
CA LEU A 41 -20.36 15.60 -14.41
C LEU A 41 -19.71 15.27 -13.07
N PRO A 42 -18.37 15.12 -13.00
CA PRO A 42 -17.64 14.83 -11.77
C PRO A 42 -17.92 15.84 -10.64
N GLN A 43 -18.04 17.12 -10.95
CA GLN A 43 -18.32 18.18 -9.98
C GLN A 43 -19.68 18.01 -9.30
N VAL A 44 -20.67 17.55 -10.06
CA VAL A 44 -22.02 17.25 -9.55
C VAL A 44 -21.99 16.06 -8.62
N ARG A 45 -21.26 14.97 -9.00
CA ARG A 45 -21.06 13.81 -8.13
C ARG A 45 -20.34 14.18 -6.83
N LYS A 46 -19.26 14.98 -6.92
CA LYS A 46 -18.52 15.47 -5.75
C LYS A 46 -19.40 16.31 -4.82
N ALA A 47 -20.28 17.15 -5.39
CA ALA A 47 -21.22 17.91 -4.60
C ALA A 47 -22.19 17.01 -3.82
N ALA A 48 -22.62 15.90 -4.41
CA ALA A 48 -23.46 14.91 -3.74
C ALA A 48 -22.70 14.15 -2.63
N VAL A 49 -21.47 13.70 -2.89
CA VAL A 49 -20.60 13.08 -1.87
C VAL A 49 -20.47 13.99 -0.66
N ASN A 50 -20.28 15.31 -0.87
CA ASN A 50 -20.14 16.30 0.20
C ASN A 50 -21.39 16.49 1.07
N GLN A 51 -22.56 16.04 0.64
CA GLN A 51 -23.80 16.08 1.43
C GLN A 51 -24.05 14.79 2.22
N ILE A 52 -23.47 13.65 1.79
CA ILE A 52 -23.68 12.36 2.44
C ILE A 52 -22.92 12.31 3.76
N ASN A 53 -23.63 11.96 4.86
CA ASN A 53 -23.04 11.73 6.18
C ASN A 53 -23.02 10.24 6.57
N ASP A 54 -23.79 9.41 5.87
CA ASP A 54 -23.83 7.97 6.09
C ASP A 54 -22.50 7.35 5.65
N GLN A 55 -21.76 6.80 6.63
CA GLN A 55 -20.41 6.24 6.44
C GLN A 55 -20.42 4.97 5.58
N ARG A 56 -21.50 4.17 5.63
CA ARG A 56 -21.65 2.97 4.80
C ARG A 56 -21.92 3.32 3.33
N LEU A 57 -22.73 4.37 3.08
CA LEU A 57 -22.93 4.88 1.71
C LEU A 57 -21.63 5.48 1.14
N LEU A 58 -20.87 6.22 1.95
CA LEU A 58 -19.56 6.74 1.54
C LEU A 58 -18.61 5.63 1.16
N LEU A 59 -18.59 4.53 1.94
CA LEU A 59 -17.80 3.37 1.63
C LEU A 59 -18.23 2.71 0.31
N ASP A 60 -19.53 2.55 0.10
CA ASP A 60 -20.05 1.93 -1.12
C ASP A 60 -19.73 2.77 -2.37
N ILE A 61 -19.80 4.10 -2.25
CA ILE A 61 -19.38 5.03 -3.32
C ILE A 61 -17.86 4.89 -3.56
N ALA A 62 -17.05 4.84 -2.51
CA ALA A 62 -15.61 4.68 -2.62
C ALA A 62 -15.21 3.40 -3.36
N ALA A 63 -15.92 2.30 -3.12
CA ALA A 63 -15.66 1.01 -3.72
C ALA A 63 -16.21 0.85 -5.16
N LYS A 64 -17.31 1.54 -5.51
CA LYS A 64 -18.06 1.29 -6.76
C LYS A 64 -18.02 2.42 -7.77
N SER A 65 -17.56 3.62 -7.38
CA SER A 65 -17.54 4.74 -8.31
C SER A 65 -16.59 4.49 -9.48
N ASP A 66 -17.07 4.69 -10.70
CA ASP A 66 -16.29 4.66 -11.94
C ASP A 66 -15.37 5.89 -12.10
N MET A 67 -15.56 6.91 -11.27
CA MET A 67 -14.74 8.13 -11.26
C MET A 67 -13.80 8.16 -10.07
N ARG A 68 -12.50 7.96 -10.32
CA ARG A 68 -11.45 7.95 -9.29
C ARG A 68 -11.54 9.14 -8.32
N SER A 69 -11.73 10.36 -8.84
CA SER A 69 -11.81 11.56 -8.00
C SER A 69 -13.06 11.64 -7.11
N VAL A 70 -14.10 10.87 -7.41
CA VAL A 70 -15.31 10.72 -6.58
C VAL A 70 -15.06 9.67 -5.49
N SER A 71 -14.44 8.54 -5.87
CA SER A 71 -14.01 7.49 -4.95
C SER A 71 -13.04 8.03 -3.88
N GLU A 72 -12.00 8.77 -4.30
CA GLU A 72 -11.04 9.41 -3.39
C GLU A 72 -11.73 10.36 -2.39
N LEU A 73 -12.64 11.23 -2.87
CA LEU A 73 -13.38 12.13 -2.00
C LEU A 73 -14.30 11.39 -1.02
N ALA A 74 -14.94 10.30 -1.45
CA ALA A 74 -15.73 9.46 -0.55
C ALA A 74 -14.85 8.83 0.53
N CYS A 75 -13.67 8.29 0.16
CA CYS A 75 -12.68 7.81 1.11
C CYS A 75 -12.28 8.88 2.13
N GLU A 76 -11.98 10.11 1.69
CA GLU A 76 -11.60 11.21 2.57
C GLU A 76 -12.66 11.50 3.65
N ARG A 77 -13.92 11.26 3.34
CA ARG A 77 -15.05 11.52 4.24
C ARG A 77 -15.39 10.38 5.20
N ILE A 78 -14.87 9.19 4.97
CA ILE A 78 -15.00 8.07 5.91
C ILE A 78 -14.16 8.40 7.15
N ARG A 79 -14.77 8.42 8.34
CA ARG A 79 -14.15 8.80 9.61
C ARG A 79 -14.44 7.83 10.74
N ASP A 80 -15.41 6.94 10.57
CA ASP A 80 -15.79 5.97 11.59
C ASP A 80 -14.73 4.88 11.72
N PRO A 81 -14.02 4.77 12.88
CA PRO A 81 -12.97 3.77 13.06
C PRO A 81 -13.48 2.34 12.98
N GLN A 82 -14.73 2.08 13.38
CA GLN A 82 -15.31 0.74 13.33
C GLN A 82 -15.54 0.31 11.89
N ILE A 83 -16.07 1.22 11.06
CA ILE A 83 -16.25 0.96 9.63
C ILE A 83 -14.91 0.81 8.93
N LEU A 84 -13.90 1.63 9.26
CA LEU A 84 -12.55 1.48 8.72
C LEU A 84 -11.98 0.10 9.03
N ASN A 85 -12.07 -0.34 10.27
CA ASN A 85 -11.57 -1.66 10.68
C ASN A 85 -12.35 -2.81 10.01
N GLU A 86 -13.69 -2.75 10.02
CA GLU A 86 -14.56 -3.73 9.37
C GLU A 86 -14.18 -3.90 7.89
N VAL A 87 -13.99 -2.80 7.20
CA VAL A 87 -13.69 -2.78 5.77
C VAL A 87 -12.27 -3.25 5.47
N MET A 88 -11.31 -2.85 6.27
CA MET A 88 -9.92 -3.31 6.10
C MET A 88 -9.80 -4.81 6.36
N LEU A 89 -10.60 -5.38 7.26
CA LEU A 89 -10.56 -6.81 7.56
C LEU A 89 -11.38 -7.65 6.58
N HIS A 90 -12.57 -7.19 6.20
CA HIS A 90 -13.56 -7.99 5.46
C HIS A 90 -14.01 -7.38 4.13
N GLY A 91 -13.37 -6.28 3.71
CA GLY A 91 -13.66 -5.63 2.44
C GLY A 91 -13.31 -6.52 1.25
N LYS A 92 -14.06 -6.33 0.16
CA LYS A 92 -13.90 -7.10 -1.07
C LYS A 92 -13.23 -6.27 -2.15
N LYS A 93 -12.86 -6.93 -3.23
CA LYS A 93 -12.29 -6.29 -4.43
C LYS A 93 -13.04 -5.02 -4.84
N GLY A 94 -12.30 -3.96 -5.12
CA GLY A 94 -12.82 -2.64 -5.48
C GLY A 94 -12.76 -1.62 -4.34
N VAL A 95 -12.53 -2.06 -3.10
CA VAL A 95 -12.27 -1.15 -1.98
C VAL A 95 -10.88 -0.51 -2.15
N PRO A 96 -10.74 0.80 -2.02
CA PRO A 96 -9.45 1.49 -2.13
C PRO A 96 -8.65 1.39 -0.81
N PHE A 97 -8.15 0.19 -0.52
CA PHE A 97 -7.44 -0.12 0.73
C PHE A 97 -6.25 0.81 1.00
N ASP A 98 -5.50 1.19 -0.05
CA ASP A 98 -4.34 2.09 0.06
C ASP A 98 -4.71 3.50 0.57
N GLU A 99 -5.94 3.95 0.33
CA GLU A 99 -6.41 5.24 0.85
C GLU A 99 -7.00 5.09 2.26
N LEU A 100 -7.66 3.99 2.55
CA LEU A 100 -8.29 3.76 3.84
C LEU A 100 -7.26 3.46 4.94
N ILE A 101 -6.21 2.70 4.65
CA ILE A 101 -5.17 2.37 5.62
C ILE A 101 -4.44 3.61 6.17
N LYS A 102 -4.30 4.66 5.37
CA LYS A 102 -3.67 5.94 5.78
C LYS A 102 -4.41 6.64 6.91
N LYS A 103 -5.66 6.27 7.17
CA LYS A 103 -6.49 6.84 8.23
C LYS A 103 -6.38 6.10 9.55
N ILE A 104 -5.75 4.94 9.54
CA ILE A 104 -5.48 4.14 10.72
C ILE A 104 -4.12 4.55 11.27
N ASN A 105 -4.11 5.15 12.45
CA ASN A 105 -2.88 5.62 13.08
C ASN A 105 -2.31 4.62 14.09
N ASP A 106 -3.13 3.67 14.53
CA ASP A 106 -2.70 2.65 15.48
C ASP A 106 -1.91 1.53 14.78
N GLU A 107 -0.63 1.43 15.12
CA GLU A 107 0.30 0.49 14.52
C GLU A 107 -0.08 -0.98 14.80
N GLN A 108 -0.67 -1.26 15.97
CA GLN A 108 -1.12 -2.61 16.31
C GLN A 108 -2.31 -3.02 15.44
N THR A 109 -3.23 -2.11 15.18
CA THR A 109 -4.35 -2.31 14.26
C THR A 109 -3.83 -2.56 12.83
N ILE A 110 -2.85 -1.77 12.36
CA ILE A 110 -2.23 -1.99 11.03
C ILE A 110 -1.59 -3.38 10.94
N LEU A 111 -0.83 -3.77 11.97
CA LEU A 111 -0.21 -5.09 12.03
C LEU A 111 -1.26 -6.22 12.04
N TYR A 112 -2.33 -6.05 12.82
CA TYR A 112 -3.43 -7.00 12.85
C TYR A 112 -4.11 -7.17 11.48
N ILE A 113 -4.38 -6.06 10.76
CA ILE A 113 -4.94 -6.08 9.40
C ILE A 113 -3.98 -6.81 8.45
N ALA A 114 -2.67 -6.55 8.55
CA ALA A 114 -1.66 -7.21 7.71
C ALA A 114 -1.67 -8.74 7.86
N HIS A 115 -1.96 -9.26 9.06
CA HIS A 115 -2.07 -10.70 9.31
C HIS A 115 -3.44 -11.28 8.97
N CYS A 116 -4.53 -10.57 9.26
CA CYS A 116 -5.86 -11.14 9.39
C CYS A 116 -6.86 -10.70 8.32
N ALA A 117 -6.57 -9.68 7.49
CA ALA A 117 -7.51 -9.25 6.46
C ALA A 117 -7.79 -10.37 5.45
N ASP A 118 -9.04 -10.50 5.03
CA ASP A 118 -9.48 -11.53 4.09
C ASP A 118 -8.89 -11.31 2.69
N ASP A 119 -8.79 -10.05 2.28
CA ASP A 119 -8.31 -9.66 0.95
C ASP A 119 -6.79 -9.41 0.93
N ASN A 120 -6.10 -9.95 -0.08
CA ASN A 120 -4.65 -9.80 -0.23
C ASN A 120 -4.21 -8.35 -0.49
N GLU A 121 -5.04 -7.53 -1.14
CA GLU A 121 -4.73 -6.11 -1.34
C GLU A 121 -4.83 -5.34 -0.03
N ALA A 122 -5.81 -5.67 0.82
CA ALA A 122 -5.90 -5.10 2.16
C ALA A 122 -4.66 -5.44 3.01
N ARG A 123 -4.24 -6.71 3.01
CA ARG A 123 -3.01 -7.14 3.70
C ARG A 123 -1.77 -6.43 3.15
N ARG A 124 -1.63 -6.35 1.83
CA ARG A 124 -0.51 -5.66 1.19
C ARG A 124 -0.48 -4.17 1.54
N SER A 125 -1.62 -3.49 1.50
CA SER A 125 -1.73 -2.07 1.88
C SER A 125 -1.35 -1.86 3.35
N ALA A 126 -1.74 -2.77 4.24
CA ALA A 126 -1.35 -2.75 5.64
C ALA A 126 0.16 -2.96 5.81
N VAL A 127 0.76 -3.95 5.14
CA VAL A 127 2.22 -4.15 5.15
C VAL A 127 2.95 -2.92 4.63
N HIS A 128 2.43 -2.26 3.60
CA HIS A 128 3.02 -1.02 3.07
C HIS A 128 2.98 0.14 4.08
N ALA A 129 2.02 0.13 5.01
CA ALA A 129 1.88 1.15 6.04
C ALA A 129 2.74 0.88 7.30
N LEU A 130 3.31 -0.33 7.45
CA LEU A 130 4.21 -0.66 8.56
C LEU A 130 5.50 0.15 8.49
N LYS A 131 5.97 0.59 9.67
CA LYS A 131 7.15 1.46 9.81
C LYS A 131 8.32 0.80 10.53
N LYS A 132 8.12 -0.37 11.14
CA LYS A 132 9.17 -1.03 11.90
C LYS A 132 9.79 -2.19 11.13
N PRO A 133 11.11 -2.25 11.00
CA PRO A 133 11.81 -3.29 10.27
C PRO A 133 11.51 -4.71 10.75
N ASN A 134 11.39 -4.92 12.08
CA ASN A 134 11.06 -6.23 12.64
C ASN A 134 9.67 -6.72 12.20
N GLN A 135 8.68 -5.83 12.11
CA GLN A 135 7.35 -6.18 11.61
C GLN A 135 7.38 -6.49 10.11
N LEU A 136 8.11 -5.71 9.32
CA LEU A 136 8.29 -5.98 7.88
C LEU A 136 8.97 -7.31 7.63
N LEU A 137 9.93 -7.69 8.48
CA LEU A 137 10.64 -8.95 8.36
C LEU A 137 9.70 -10.17 8.51
N GLU A 138 8.65 -10.07 9.32
CA GLU A 138 7.64 -11.14 9.46
C GLU A 138 6.96 -11.46 8.12
N PHE A 139 6.69 -10.44 7.30
CA PHE A 139 6.05 -10.58 5.98
C PHE A 139 7.03 -10.86 4.84
N ALA A 140 8.34 -10.71 5.07
CA ALA A 140 9.38 -10.98 4.07
C ALA A 140 9.43 -12.45 3.62
N PHE A 141 8.78 -13.35 4.37
CA PHE A 141 8.66 -14.79 4.08
C PHE A 141 7.25 -15.22 3.68
N SER A 142 6.33 -14.29 3.44
CA SER A 142 4.95 -14.59 3.06
C SER A 142 4.88 -15.47 1.81
N GLN A 143 3.93 -16.41 1.80
CA GLN A 143 3.63 -17.20 0.62
C GLN A 143 3.02 -16.35 -0.50
N ASP A 144 2.27 -15.31 -0.15
CA ASP A 144 1.77 -14.33 -1.12
C ASP A 144 2.93 -13.51 -1.68
N TYR A 145 3.09 -13.59 -3.01
CA TYR A 145 4.18 -12.88 -3.70
C TYR A 145 4.09 -11.36 -3.54
N GLY A 146 2.90 -10.76 -3.64
CA GLY A 146 2.71 -9.31 -3.55
C GLY A 146 3.07 -8.78 -2.16
N ILE A 147 2.65 -9.48 -1.11
CA ILE A 147 2.96 -9.16 0.29
C ILE A 147 4.47 -9.33 0.52
N ARG A 148 5.05 -10.49 0.14
CA ARG A 148 6.49 -10.76 0.29
C ARG A 148 7.35 -9.72 -0.40
N LYS A 149 7.02 -9.37 -1.66
CA LYS A 149 7.72 -8.35 -2.44
C LYS A 149 7.68 -6.99 -1.75
N THR A 150 6.49 -6.54 -1.32
CA THR A 150 6.31 -5.25 -0.64
C THR A 150 7.12 -5.20 0.65
N ALA A 151 7.02 -6.22 1.48
CA ALA A 151 7.75 -6.31 2.74
C ALA A 151 9.28 -6.25 2.53
N ARG A 152 9.82 -7.01 1.57
CA ARG A 152 11.26 -7.03 1.25
C ARG A 152 11.75 -5.70 0.69
N GLN A 153 10.98 -5.03 -0.16
CA GLN A 153 11.33 -3.71 -0.69
C GLN A 153 11.41 -2.67 0.42
N LEU A 154 10.40 -2.62 1.29
CA LEU A 154 10.38 -1.70 2.43
C LEU A 154 11.48 -2.03 3.44
N PHE A 155 11.66 -3.30 3.79
CA PHE A 155 12.73 -3.72 4.69
C PHE A 155 14.11 -3.37 4.13
N SER A 156 14.33 -3.60 2.83
CA SER A 156 15.58 -3.23 2.14
C SER A 156 15.86 -1.73 2.16
N SER A 157 14.84 -0.87 2.20
CA SER A 157 15.03 0.58 2.23
C SER A 157 15.72 1.06 3.50
N TYR A 158 15.61 0.32 4.59
CA TYR A 158 16.31 0.61 5.84
C TYR A 158 17.83 0.36 5.76
N PHE A 159 18.32 -0.35 4.75
CA PHE A 159 19.75 -0.60 4.53
C PHE A 159 20.46 0.49 3.72
N ILE A 160 19.70 1.38 3.07
CA ILE A 160 20.23 2.39 2.15
C ILE A 160 20.62 3.68 2.88
N VAL A 161 20.08 3.91 4.08
CA VAL A 161 20.31 5.13 4.84
C VAL A 161 21.71 5.11 5.49
N PRO A 162 22.64 6.03 5.12
CA PRO A 162 23.94 6.13 5.79
C PRO A 162 23.75 6.59 7.23
N GLY A 163 24.22 5.80 8.19
CA GLY A 163 24.17 6.17 9.60
C GLY A 163 24.25 4.93 10.51
N PRO A 164 24.26 5.09 11.84
CA PRO A 164 24.30 4.00 12.79
C PRO A 164 22.93 3.29 12.88
N PHE A 165 22.31 3.02 11.73
CA PHE A 165 21.09 2.26 11.63
C PHE A 165 21.43 0.79 11.87
N ARG A 166 21.48 0.42 13.14
CA ARG A 166 21.70 -0.97 13.52
C ARG A 166 20.35 -1.66 13.58
N LEU A 167 20.16 -2.68 12.79
CA LEU A 167 18.99 -3.58 12.85
C LEU A 167 18.74 -4.08 14.28
N LYS A 168 19.80 -4.21 15.09
CA LYS A 168 19.73 -4.50 16.52
C LYS A 168 18.88 -3.52 17.32
N ASN A 169 18.74 -2.26 16.90
CA ASN A 169 17.84 -1.30 17.54
C ASN A 169 16.34 -1.64 17.36
N TYR A 170 16.04 -2.54 16.45
CA TYR A 170 14.68 -3.01 16.14
C TYR A 170 14.44 -4.44 16.59
N SER A 171 15.26 -4.96 17.50
CA SER A 171 15.14 -6.32 18.04
C SER A 171 15.22 -7.42 16.97
N ILE A 172 15.95 -7.17 15.88
CA ILE A 172 16.24 -8.16 14.85
C ILE A 172 17.50 -8.92 15.26
N THR A 173 17.39 -10.25 15.33
CA THR A 173 18.50 -11.13 15.70
C THR A 173 19.37 -11.46 14.47
N ASP A 174 20.63 -11.87 14.73
CA ASP A 174 21.54 -12.31 13.67
C ASP A 174 20.97 -13.56 12.94
N GLU A 175 20.26 -14.45 13.66
CA GLU A 175 19.57 -15.62 13.07
C GLU A 175 18.44 -15.19 12.11
N GLN A 176 17.63 -14.20 12.48
CA GLN A 176 16.58 -13.67 11.61
C GLN A 176 17.15 -13.02 10.36
N LEU A 177 18.28 -12.33 10.50
CA LEU A 177 18.98 -11.73 9.37
C LEU A 177 19.57 -12.78 8.44
N ALA A 178 20.24 -13.82 8.99
CA ALA A 178 20.75 -14.94 8.21
C ALA A 178 19.64 -15.64 7.41
N LYS A 179 18.49 -15.90 8.04
CA LYS A 179 17.31 -16.47 7.39
C LYS A 179 16.79 -15.57 6.25
N TYR A 180 16.81 -14.24 6.45
CA TYR A 180 16.45 -13.31 5.41
C TYR A 180 17.41 -13.39 4.21
N ILE A 181 18.72 -13.40 4.46
CA ILE A 181 19.76 -13.53 3.41
C ILE A 181 19.58 -14.86 2.66
N ASP A 182 19.35 -15.98 3.36
CA ASP A 182 19.06 -17.27 2.72
C ASP A 182 17.87 -17.19 1.78
N SER A 183 16.81 -16.47 2.20
CA SER A 183 15.64 -16.28 1.36
C SER A 183 15.89 -15.41 0.11
N LEU A 184 16.88 -14.51 0.17
CA LEU A 184 17.30 -13.72 -1.01
C LEU A 184 18.12 -14.54 -2.00
N ILE A 185 18.96 -15.46 -1.50
CA ILE A 185 19.81 -16.32 -2.33
C ILE A 185 18.96 -17.21 -3.26
N VAL A 186 17.82 -17.71 -2.76
CA VAL A 186 16.93 -18.58 -3.54
C VAL A 186 15.88 -17.84 -4.34
N GLU A 187 15.79 -16.51 -4.24
CA GLU A 187 14.82 -15.71 -4.97
C GLU A 187 15.13 -15.70 -6.47
N GLU A 188 14.12 -15.97 -7.30
CA GLU A 188 14.25 -16.07 -8.76
C GLU A 188 13.60 -14.89 -9.50
N TYR A 189 12.88 -14.02 -8.78
CA TYR A 189 12.08 -12.98 -9.42
C TYR A 189 12.86 -11.67 -9.61
N GLU A 190 13.22 -11.35 -10.84
CA GLU A 190 14.04 -10.18 -11.21
C GLU A 190 13.39 -8.80 -10.96
N GLY A 191 12.07 -8.74 -10.77
CA GLY A 191 11.35 -7.48 -10.57
C GLY A 191 11.51 -6.82 -9.19
N ALA A 192 12.27 -7.41 -8.28
CA ALA A 192 12.50 -6.86 -6.95
C ALA A 192 13.82 -6.10 -6.89
N SER A 193 13.76 -4.78 -6.65
CA SER A 193 14.96 -4.01 -6.25
C SER A 193 15.34 -4.37 -4.83
N LEU A 194 15.98 -5.54 -4.64
CA LEU A 194 16.43 -6.02 -3.35
C LEU A 194 17.78 -5.39 -2.98
N SER A 195 17.94 -4.99 -1.73
CA SER A 195 19.19 -4.47 -1.17
C SER A 195 19.69 -5.40 -0.08
N LEU A 196 21.02 -5.50 0.01
CA LEU A 196 21.68 -6.27 1.06
C LEU A 196 21.84 -5.41 2.33
N PRO A 197 21.72 -6.00 3.54
CA PRO A 197 21.96 -5.30 4.80
C PRO A 197 23.31 -4.54 4.82
N SER A 198 23.32 -3.36 5.45
CA SER A 198 24.55 -2.53 5.53
C SER A 198 25.66 -3.19 6.34
N ASP A 199 25.30 -3.96 7.34
CA ASP A 199 26.15 -4.64 8.31
C ASP A 199 26.36 -6.13 8.00
N ILE A 200 25.98 -6.59 6.79
CA ILE A 200 26.29 -7.95 6.31
C ILE A 200 27.81 -8.17 6.34
N ASN A 201 28.24 -9.29 6.90
CA ASN A 201 29.66 -9.65 6.98
C ASN A 201 30.22 -10.15 5.62
N GLU A 202 31.54 -10.30 5.56
CA GLU A 202 32.22 -10.71 4.34
C GLU A 202 31.85 -12.13 3.89
N GLU A 203 31.75 -13.06 4.82
CA GLU A 203 31.39 -14.44 4.55
C GLU A 203 29.98 -14.53 3.93
N GLU A 204 29.02 -13.80 4.46
CA GLU A 204 27.67 -13.75 3.91
C GLU A 204 27.62 -13.05 2.55
N LEU A 205 28.45 -12.00 2.33
CA LEU A 205 28.58 -11.38 1.01
C LEU A 205 29.12 -12.36 -0.02
N GLN A 206 30.13 -13.15 0.33
CA GLN A 206 30.68 -14.20 -0.54
C GLN A 206 29.63 -15.25 -0.87
N ARG A 207 28.88 -15.69 0.14
CA ARG A 207 27.79 -16.65 -0.04
C ARG A 207 26.70 -16.14 -0.97
N VAL A 208 26.30 -14.87 -0.85
CA VAL A 208 25.35 -14.23 -1.78
C VAL A 208 25.94 -14.14 -3.18
N TYR A 209 27.18 -13.70 -3.33
CA TYR A 209 27.85 -13.59 -4.63
C TYR A 209 27.90 -14.91 -5.36
N GLN A 210 28.28 -15.98 -4.69
CA GLN A 210 28.45 -17.30 -5.28
C GLN A 210 27.13 -18.02 -5.58
N ASN A 211 26.09 -17.83 -4.74
CA ASN A 211 24.91 -18.69 -4.75
C ASN A 211 23.60 -17.98 -5.11
N ALA A 212 23.53 -16.63 -5.11
CA ALA A 212 22.28 -15.96 -5.42
C ALA A 212 21.89 -16.19 -6.89
N LYS A 213 20.63 -16.55 -7.12
CA LYS A 213 20.09 -16.75 -8.47
C LYS A 213 19.96 -15.43 -9.23
N LEU A 214 19.63 -14.34 -8.55
CA LEU A 214 19.50 -13.03 -9.17
C LEU A 214 20.85 -12.37 -9.42
N GLU A 215 21.12 -12.02 -10.67
CA GLU A 215 22.36 -11.37 -11.09
C GLU A 215 22.57 -10.01 -10.41
N ASN A 216 21.51 -9.24 -10.21
CA ASN A 216 21.58 -7.95 -9.53
C ASN A 216 22.00 -8.07 -8.05
N LEU A 217 21.67 -9.17 -7.38
CA LEU A 217 22.13 -9.44 -6.02
C LEU A 217 23.59 -9.86 -6.00
N ARG A 218 24.03 -10.71 -6.95
CA ARG A 218 25.44 -11.07 -7.11
C ARG A 218 26.31 -9.85 -7.38
N ALA A 219 25.87 -8.96 -8.29
CA ALA A 219 26.58 -7.73 -8.59
C ALA A 219 26.69 -6.80 -7.37
N LYS A 220 25.62 -6.66 -6.58
CA LYS A 220 25.63 -5.87 -5.35
C LYS A 220 26.58 -6.46 -4.28
N ALA A 221 26.59 -7.78 -4.13
CA ALA A 221 27.51 -8.45 -3.21
C ALA A 221 28.96 -8.25 -3.66
N PHE A 222 29.25 -8.44 -4.95
CA PHE A 222 30.58 -8.23 -5.52
C PHE A 222 31.11 -6.81 -5.30
N VAL A 223 30.32 -5.78 -5.64
CA VAL A 223 30.73 -4.38 -5.43
C VAL A 223 31.11 -4.10 -3.97
N ARG A 224 30.36 -4.69 -3.03
CA ARG A 224 30.62 -4.51 -1.59
C ARG A 224 31.86 -5.31 -1.12
N LEU A 225 32.10 -6.49 -1.69
CA LEU A 225 33.31 -7.26 -1.44
C LEU A 225 34.54 -6.49 -1.94
N CYS A 226 34.51 -5.94 -3.15
CA CYS A 226 35.58 -5.11 -3.70
C CYS A 226 35.94 -3.90 -2.81
N GLY A 227 34.97 -3.34 -2.11
CA GLY A 227 35.19 -2.23 -1.18
C GLY A 227 35.75 -2.62 0.20
N ARG A 228 35.84 -3.92 0.52
CA ARG A 228 36.25 -4.44 1.84
C ARG A 228 37.52 -5.28 1.83
N VAL A 229 37.88 -5.83 0.66
CA VAL A 229 38.95 -6.78 0.51
C VAL A 229 40.14 -6.11 -0.18
N ASP A 230 41.37 -6.40 0.29
CA ASP A 230 42.59 -5.97 -0.39
C ASP A 230 42.64 -6.51 -1.82
N HIS A 231 43.15 -5.69 -2.75
CA HIS A 231 43.18 -6.01 -4.19
C HIS A 231 43.74 -7.38 -4.56
N GLU A 232 44.65 -7.92 -3.74
CA GLU A 232 45.25 -9.24 -3.97
C GLU A 232 44.26 -10.39 -3.77
N LYS A 233 43.32 -10.26 -2.82
CA LYS A 233 42.28 -11.28 -2.57
C LYS A 233 41.13 -11.27 -3.58
N LEU A 234 40.94 -10.17 -4.30
CA LEU A 234 39.90 -10.07 -5.32
C LEU A 234 40.13 -10.95 -6.55
N LEU A 235 41.38 -11.38 -6.76
CA LEU A 235 41.75 -12.28 -7.87
C LEU A 235 41.41 -13.76 -7.59
N GLU A 236 41.02 -14.09 -6.35
CA GLU A 236 40.61 -15.45 -5.93
C GLU A 236 39.08 -15.68 -6.09
N TYR A 237 38.31 -14.64 -6.45
CA TYR A 237 36.85 -14.70 -6.66
C TYR A 237 36.49 -14.64 -8.14
#